data_0dca827372531d6ff94f0748abba47ad
#
_entry.id   0dca827372531d6ff94f0748abba47ad
#
_cell.length_a   1.000
_cell.length_b   1.000
_cell.length_c   1.000
_cell.angle_alpha   90.00
_cell.angle_beta   90.00
_cell.angle_gamma   90.00
#
_symmetry.space_group_name_H-M   'P 1'
#
loop_
_entity.id
_entity.type
_entity.pdbx_description
1 polymer ?
#
loop_
_entity_poly.entity_id
_entity_poly.type
_entity_poly.pdbx_seq_one_letter_code
_entity_poly.pdbx_strand_id
1 'polypeptide(L)'
;SKPLAGAKIMGSLHMTVQTAVLIETLTELGADVRWVSCNIFSTQDHAAAAVVVGRTETGGTAANPKGTPVFAWKGETLPEYWWCTVEALLWPDGSGPSLIVDDGGDATLFVHKGKEYEATGVIPAFNAESDPEEWGVILETLGRELKARPGVWTKVADGIQGVSEETTTGVH
;
A
#
# COMPACT_ATOMS: atom_id res chain seq x y z
N SER A 1 7.01 -0.17 26.35
CA SER A 1 7.02 -1.43 25.59
C SER A 1 6.67 -1.15 24.14
N LYS A 2 7.19 -1.93 23.22
CA LYS A 2 6.93 -1.82 21.79
C LYS A 2 6.16 -3.07 21.33
N PRO A 3 4.84 -3.10 21.54
CA PRO A 3 4.04 -4.31 21.28
C PRO A 3 3.96 -4.70 19.81
N LEU A 4 4.25 -3.78 18.89
CA LEU A 4 4.27 -4.03 17.44
C LEU A 4 5.70 -4.22 16.89
N ALA A 5 6.69 -4.45 17.75
CA ALA A 5 8.05 -4.70 17.29
C ALA A 5 8.10 -5.93 16.37
N GLY A 6 8.66 -5.76 15.18
CA GLY A 6 8.71 -6.80 14.14
C GLY A 6 7.49 -6.88 13.21
N ALA A 7 6.41 -6.18 13.52
CA ALA A 7 5.28 -6.08 12.59
C ALA A 7 5.63 -5.17 11.41
N LYS A 8 5.37 -5.65 10.19
CA LYS A 8 5.42 -4.87 8.95
C LYS A 8 3.99 -4.55 8.54
N ILE A 9 3.62 -3.28 8.56
CA ILE A 9 2.24 -2.83 8.30
C ILE A 9 2.22 -2.01 7.00
N MET A 10 1.46 -2.48 6.02
CA MET A 10 1.11 -1.70 4.86
C MET A 10 -0.27 -1.10 5.06
N GLY A 11 -0.41 0.21 4.88
CA GLY A 11 -1.70 0.88 4.92
C GLY A 11 -2.11 1.42 3.55
N SER A 12 -3.37 1.21 3.22
CA SER A 12 -4.06 1.78 2.07
C SER A 12 -5.32 2.47 2.57
N LEU A 13 -5.14 3.68 3.07
CA LEU A 13 -6.17 4.47 3.72
C LEU A 13 -5.92 5.96 3.43
N HIS A 14 -6.98 6.76 3.35
CA HIS A 14 -6.91 8.19 3.09
C HIS A 14 -5.77 8.88 3.83
N MET A 15 -4.84 9.51 3.09
CA MET A 15 -3.65 10.14 3.69
C MET A 15 -3.98 11.55 4.20
N THR A 16 -4.66 11.58 5.33
CA THR A 16 -5.09 12.79 6.04
C THR A 16 -4.23 13.06 7.28
N VAL A 17 -4.47 14.17 7.95
CA VAL A 17 -3.83 14.48 9.24
C VAL A 17 -4.12 13.41 10.29
N GLN A 18 -5.35 12.88 10.33
CA GLN A 18 -5.75 11.81 11.25
C GLN A 18 -4.95 10.53 10.97
N THR A 19 -4.78 10.20 9.72
CA THR A 19 -3.96 9.05 9.29
C THR A 19 -2.49 9.25 9.62
N ALA A 20 -1.98 10.48 9.53
CA ALA A 20 -0.62 10.80 9.98
C ALA A 20 -0.42 10.47 11.47
N VAL A 21 -1.39 10.79 12.32
CA VAL A 21 -1.36 10.43 13.74
C VAL A 21 -1.41 8.92 13.96
N LEU A 22 -2.22 8.20 13.17
CA LEU A 22 -2.25 6.74 13.20
C LEU A 22 -0.87 6.15 12.84
N ILE A 23 -0.26 6.59 11.75
CA ILE A 23 1.07 6.12 11.31
C ILE A 23 2.12 6.39 12.41
N GLU A 24 2.14 7.58 12.97
CA GLU A 24 3.04 7.90 14.07
C GLU A 24 2.83 7.00 15.28
N THR A 25 1.58 6.72 15.62
CA THR A 25 1.23 5.82 16.72
C THR A 25 1.75 4.39 16.46
N LEU A 26 1.52 3.85 15.26
CA LEU A 26 2.00 2.52 14.88
C LEU A 26 3.53 2.42 14.94
N THR A 27 4.24 3.44 14.47
CA THR A 27 5.70 3.48 14.51
C THR A 27 6.24 3.61 15.93
N GLU A 28 5.61 4.42 16.79
CA GLU A 28 5.97 4.51 18.21
C GLU A 28 5.76 3.17 18.95
N LEU A 29 4.74 2.41 18.57
CA LEU A 29 4.50 1.06 19.09
C LEU A 29 5.48 0.01 18.53
N GLY A 30 6.33 0.40 17.57
CA GLY A 30 7.43 -0.41 17.06
C GLY A 30 7.21 -1.06 15.70
N ALA A 31 6.11 -0.76 15.02
CA ALA A 31 5.86 -1.27 13.66
C ALA A 31 6.78 -0.59 12.63
N ASP A 32 7.13 -1.36 11.61
CA ASP A 32 7.69 -0.86 10.36
C ASP A 32 6.53 -0.64 9.37
N VAL A 33 6.34 0.60 8.93
CA VAL A 33 5.11 1.04 8.24
C VAL A 33 5.44 1.58 6.85
N ARG A 34 4.60 1.24 5.87
CA ARG A 34 4.57 1.83 4.52
C ARG A 34 3.12 2.19 4.19
N TRP A 35 2.90 3.30 3.50
CA TRP A 35 1.55 3.83 3.34
C TRP A 35 1.26 4.35 1.95
N VAL A 36 0.01 4.15 1.51
CA VAL A 36 -0.60 4.76 0.32
C VAL A 36 -1.97 5.31 0.66
N SER A 37 -2.53 6.15 -0.19
CA SER A 37 -3.95 6.51 -0.11
C SER A 37 -4.82 5.46 -0.81
N CYS A 38 -6.02 5.25 -0.32
CA CYS A 38 -7.04 4.40 -0.96
C CYS A 38 -7.87 5.15 -2.02
N ASN A 39 -7.53 6.39 -2.32
CA ASN A 39 -8.23 7.22 -3.31
C ASN A 39 -7.28 8.26 -3.92
N ILE A 40 -7.39 8.48 -5.23
CA ILE A 40 -6.50 9.40 -5.98
C ILE A 40 -6.65 10.88 -5.59
N PHE A 41 -7.71 11.28 -4.89
CA PHE A 41 -7.98 12.67 -4.49
C PHE A 41 -7.93 12.91 -2.99
N SER A 42 -7.83 11.89 -2.15
CA SER A 42 -7.99 12.02 -0.70
C SER A 42 -6.70 12.28 0.06
N THR A 43 -5.57 12.43 -0.62
CA THR A 43 -4.32 12.80 0.03
C THR A 43 -4.29 14.29 0.36
N GLN A 44 -3.91 14.59 1.61
CA GLN A 44 -3.46 15.91 2.04
C GLN A 44 -1.93 15.96 1.93
N ASP A 45 -1.40 16.59 0.90
CA ASP A 45 0.04 16.57 0.58
C ASP A 45 0.93 17.01 1.73
N HIS A 46 0.48 17.99 2.53
CA HIS A 46 1.22 18.44 3.70
C HIS A 46 1.30 17.37 4.80
N ALA A 47 0.25 16.55 4.96
CA ALA A 47 0.25 15.45 5.92
C ALA A 47 1.19 14.32 5.44
N ALA A 48 1.14 13.96 4.16
CA ALA A 48 2.06 13.00 3.56
C ALA A 48 3.52 13.46 3.70
N ALA A 49 3.82 14.70 3.36
CA ALA A 49 5.16 15.28 3.48
C ALA A 49 5.66 15.27 4.93
N ALA A 50 4.83 15.63 5.90
CA ALA A 50 5.20 15.62 7.31
C ALA A 50 5.57 14.21 7.81
N VAL A 51 4.80 13.20 7.41
CA VAL A 51 5.06 11.80 7.79
C VAL A 51 6.37 11.29 7.18
N VAL A 52 6.65 11.62 5.91
CA VAL A 52 7.90 11.21 5.22
C VAL A 52 9.11 11.91 5.82
N VAL A 53 9.02 13.21 6.10
CA VAL A 53 10.10 13.96 6.75
C VAL A 53 10.41 13.43 8.15
N GLY A 54 9.37 13.09 8.90
CA GLY A 54 9.48 12.63 10.28
C GLY A 54 9.62 13.79 11.26
N ARG A 55 9.78 13.43 12.52
CA ARG A 55 9.85 14.40 13.62
C ARG A 55 11.21 15.12 13.67
N THR A 56 11.19 16.37 14.08
CA THR A 56 12.43 17.16 14.29
C THR A 56 13.34 16.54 15.34
N GLU A 57 12.78 15.93 16.39
CA GLU A 57 13.51 15.25 17.45
C GLU A 57 14.33 14.06 16.95
N THR A 58 13.90 13.42 15.85
CA THR A 58 14.63 12.34 15.19
C THR A 58 15.65 12.84 14.17
N GLY A 59 15.71 14.16 13.95
CA GLY A 59 16.60 14.80 13.00
C GLY A 59 16.16 14.68 11.54
N GLY A 60 14.87 14.43 11.31
CA GLY A 60 14.27 14.41 9.97
C GLY A 60 14.21 15.81 9.35
N THR A 61 14.60 15.93 8.08
CA THR A 61 14.51 17.15 7.28
C THR A 61 14.05 16.80 5.88
N ALA A 62 13.57 17.79 5.11
CA ALA A 62 13.18 17.57 3.72
C ALA A 62 14.34 17.03 2.85
N ALA A 63 15.58 17.42 3.15
CA ALA A 63 16.77 16.94 2.46
C ALA A 63 17.25 15.55 2.94
N ASN A 64 16.88 15.16 4.16
CA ASN A 64 17.21 13.87 4.77
C ASN A 64 16.01 13.35 5.57
N PRO A 65 14.98 12.83 4.90
CA PRO A 65 13.78 12.35 5.57
C PRO A 65 14.09 11.11 6.43
N LYS A 66 13.48 11.06 7.61
CA LYS A 66 13.64 9.98 8.58
C LYS A 66 12.29 9.46 9.12
N GLY A 67 11.24 9.79 8.42
CA GLY A 67 9.91 9.34 8.76
C GLY A 67 9.52 8.02 8.08
N THR A 68 8.24 7.83 7.95
CA THR A 68 7.65 6.64 7.32
C THR A 68 7.52 6.85 5.81
N PRO A 69 7.85 5.85 4.97
CA PRO A 69 7.60 5.91 3.54
C PRO A 69 6.10 6.03 3.24
N VAL A 70 5.72 7.11 2.54
CA VAL A 70 4.36 7.37 2.06
C VAL A 70 4.42 7.59 0.56
N PHE A 71 3.66 6.79 -0.20
CA PHE A 71 3.54 6.88 -1.65
C PHE A 71 2.14 7.39 -1.97
N ALA A 72 1.92 8.68 -1.78
CA ALA A 72 0.63 9.31 -2.00
C ALA A 72 0.78 10.80 -2.28
N TRP A 73 0.03 11.30 -3.26
CA TRP A 73 -0.17 12.72 -3.52
C TRP A 73 -1.58 12.96 -4.04
N LYS A 74 -2.05 14.18 -3.93
CA LYS A 74 -3.37 14.52 -4.44
C LYS A 74 -3.37 14.63 -5.96
N GLY A 75 -4.28 13.91 -6.61
CA GLY A 75 -4.43 13.93 -8.06
C GLY A 75 -3.53 12.92 -8.78
N GLU A 76 -3.26 11.79 -8.18
CA GLU A 76 -2.66 10.63 -8.86
C GLU A 76 -3.50 10.23 -10.07
N THR A 77 -2.85 9.80 -11.13
CA THR A 77 -3.51 9.01 -12.18
C THR A 77 -3.73 7.58 -11.72
N LEU A 78 -4.63 6.83 -12.36
CA LEU A 78 -4.82 5.41 -12.03
C LEU A 78 -3.53 4.58 -12.14
N PRO A 79 -2.70 4.72 -13.17
CA PRO A 79 -1.40 4.03 -13.22
C PRO A 79 -0.46 4.40 -12.07
N GLU A 80 -0.42 5.66 -11.65
CA GLU A 80 0.37 6.11 -10.51
C GLU A 80 -0.16 5.55 -9.19
N TYR A 81 -1.48 5.52 -9.02
CA TYR A 81 -2.14 4.93 -7.85
C TYR A 81 -1.74 3.45 -7.66
N TRP A 82 -1.83 2.65 -8.71
CA TRP A 82 -1.47 1.24 -8.65
C TRP A 82 0.03 1.01 -8.53
N TRP A 83 0.85 1.89 -9.11
CA TRP A 83 2.29 1.89 -8.86
C TRP A 83 2.60 2.16 -7.38
N CYS A 84 1.97 3.16 -6.77
CA CYS A 84 2.12 3.45 -5.35
C CYS A 84 1.75 2.25 -4.47
N THR A 85 0.65 1.58 -4.80
CA THR A 85 0.20 0.37 -4.08
C THR A 85 1.25 -0.74 -4.14
N VAL A 86 1.85 -0.99 -5.30
CA VAL A 86 2.96 -1.94 -5.46
C VAL A 86 4.15 -1.55 -4.59
N GLU A 87 4.58 -0.28 -4.65
CA GLU A 87 5.72 0.21 -3.87
C GLU A 87 5.50 0.06 -2.36
N ALA A 88 4.30 0.29 -1.87
CA ALA A 88 3.99 0.14 -0.45
C ALA A 88 3.87 -1.33 -0.01
N LEU A 89 3.49 -2.24 -0.90
CA LEU A 89 3.41 -3.68 -0.63
C LEU A 89 4.78 -4.38 -0.60
N LEU A 90 5.83 -3.74 -1.10
CA LEU A 90 7.16 -4.33 -1.21
C LEU A 90 8.17 -3.57 -0.35
N TRP A 91 8.78 -4.27 0.60
CA TRP A 91 9.90 -3.77 1.38
C TRP A 91 11.21 -3.87 0.58
N PRO A 92 12.21 -3.03 0.89
CA PRO A 92 13.50 -3.05 0.18
C PRO A 92 14.24 -4.40 0.22
N ASP A 93 13.96 -5.22 1.22
CA ASP A 93 14.51 -6.58 1.36
C ASP A 93 13.77 -7.65 0.53
N GLY A 94 12.79 -7.24 -0.27
CA GLY A 94 11.96 -8.12 -1.09
C GLY A 94 10.87 -8.86 -0.32
N SER A 95 10.64 -8.53 0.94
CA SER A 95 9.50 -9.03 1.71
C SER A 95 8.25 -8.18 1.52
N GLY A 96 7.11 -8.69 1.96
CA GLY A 96 5.85 -7.97 2.04
C GLY A 96 5.44 -7.66 3.48
N PRO A 97 4.25 -7.10 3.66
CA PRO A 97 3.69 -6.81 4.97
C PRO A 97 3.29 -8.10 5.71
N SER A 98 3.27 -8.04 7.04
CA SER A 98 2.60 -9.03 7.88
C SER A 98 1.13 -8.68 8.15
N LEU A 99 0.79 -7.40 8.07
CA LEU A 99 -0.55 -6.87 8.28
C LEU A 99 -0.86 -5.81 7.23
N ILE A 100 -2.12 -5.76 6.79
CA ILE A 100 -2.64 -4.71 5.92
C ILE A 100 -3.75 -3.97 6.66
N VAL A 101 -3.71 -2.64 6.60
CA VAL A 101 -4.82 -1.75 6.94
C VAL A 101 -5.37 -1.21 5.62
N ASP A 102 -6.53 -1.67 5.22
CA ASP A 102 -7.14 -1.37 3.92
C ASP A 102 -8.42 -0.55 4.07
N ASP A 103 -8.82 0.14 3.01
CA ASP A 103 -10.13 0.77 2.85
C ASP A 103 -10.55 0.63 1.39
N GLY A 104 -11.63 -0.14 1.16
CA GLY A 104 -12.10 -0.52 -0.16
C GLY A 104 -11.45 -1.77 -0.73
N GLY A 105 -10.44 -2.34 -0.06
CA GLY A 105 -9.87 -3.64 -0.39
C GLY A 105 -8.88 -3.69 -1.56
N ASP A 106 -8.42 -2.55 -2.08
CA ASP A 106 -7.57 -2.49 -3.28
C ASP A 106 -6.22 -3.19 -3.09
N ALA A 107 -5.54 -2.92 -1.97
CA ALA A 107 -4.26 -3.57 -1.67
C ALA A 107 -4.44 -5.08 -1.50
N THR A 108 -5.46 -5.48 -0.81
CA THR A 108 -5.84 -6.89 -0.59
C THR A 108 -6.16 -7.59 -1.91
N LEU A 109 -6.97 -6.95 -2.76
CA LEU A 109 -7.29 -7.45 -4.11
C LEU A 109 -6.04 -7.67 -4.95
N PHE A 110 -5.11 -6.70 -4.96
CA PHE A 110 -3.89 -6.78 -5.75
C PHE A 110 -3.03 -7.99 -5.36
N VAL A 111 -2.85 -8.20 -4.06
CA VAL A 111 -2.10 -9.36 -3.54
C VAL A 111 -2.76 -10.68 -3.91
N HIS A 112 -4.09 -10.78 -3.73
CA HIS A 112 -4.83 -11.99 -4.11
C HIS A 112 -4.72 -12.31 -5.59
N LYS A 113 -4.91 -11.31 -6.45
CA LYS A 113 -4.79 -11.49 -7.90
C LYS A 113 -3.35 -11.79 -8.34
N GLY A 114 -2.37 -11.17 -7.70
CA GLY A 114 -0.97 -11.50 -7.93
C GLY A 114 -0.66 -12.97 -7.67
N LYS A 115 -1.07 -13.49 -6.51
CA LYS A 115 -0.91 -14.92 -6.18
C LYS A 115 -1.67 -15.83 -7.14
N GLU A 116 -2.92 -15.51 -7.46
CA GLU A 116 -3.75 -16.28 -8.39
C GLU A 116 -3.09 -16.40 -9.76
N TYR A 117 -2.62 -15.29 -10.31
CA TYR A 117 -2.05 -15.27 -11.66
C TYR A 117 -0.62 -15.83 -11.70
N GLU A 118 0.14 -15.76 -10.61
CA GLU A 118 1.38 -16.53 -10.52
C GLU A 118 1.13 -18.04 -10.54
N ALA A 119 0.11 -18.51 -9.81
CA ALA A 119 -0.21 -19.92 -9.74
C ALA A 119 -0.76 -20.48 -11.06
N THR A 120 -1.58 -19.70 -11.78
CA THR A 120 -2.18 -20.14 -13.05
C THR A 120 -1.29 -19.89 -14.26
N GLY A 121 -0.35 -18.95 -14.15
CA GLY A 121 0.45 -18.46 -15.27
C GLY A 121 -0.35 -17.67 -16.33
N VAL A 122 -1.60 -17.32 -16.03
CA VAL A 122 -2.54 -16.67 -16.96
C VAL A 122 -3.09 -15.40 -16.34
N ILE A 123 -2.95 -14.29 -17.07
CA ILE A 123 -3.61 -13.02 -16.76
C ILE A 123 -4.80 -12.90 -17.71
N PRO A 124 -6.01 -12.61 -17.21
CA PRO A 124 -7.18 -12.41 -18.07
C PRO A 124 -6.96 -11.28 -19.07
N ALA A 125 -7.56 -11.40 -20.24
CA ALA A 125 -7.59 -10.32 -21.21
C ALA A 125 -8.57 -9.23 -20.72
N PHE A 126 -8.18 -7.97 -20.88
CA PHE A 126 -9.06 -6.84 -20.64
C PHE A 126 -10.12 -6.72 -21.73
N ASN A 127 -11.39 -6.55 -21.36
CA ASN A 127 -12.48 -6.32 -22.29
C ASN A 127 -12.99 -4.87 -22.12
N ALA A 128 -12.62 -3.99 -23.06
CA ALA A 128 -12.98 -2.58 -23.02
C ALA A 128 -14.49 -2.29 -23.10
N GLU A 129 -15.31 -3.26 -23.50
CA GLU A 129 -16.77 -3.08 -23.57
C GLU A 129 -17.47 -3.37 -22.25
N SER A 130 -16.89 -4.23 -21.41
CA SER A 130 -17.52 -4.71 -20.17
C SER A 130 -16.76 -4.37 -18.90
N ASP A 131 -15.45 -4.20 -18.98
CA ASP A 131 -14.61 -4.02 -17.81
C ASP A 131 -14.40 -2.53 -17.49
N PRO A 132 -14.37 -2.12 -16.21
CA PRO A 132 -13.98 -0.78 -15.83
C PRO A 132 -12.54 -0.47 -16.27
N GLU A 133 -12.27 0.77 -16.65
CA GLU A 133 -10.91 1.23 -17.04
C GLU A 133 -9.85 0.86 -15.99
N GLU A 134 -10.17 1.02 -14.72
CA GLU A 134 -9.28 0.70 -13.62
C GLU A 134 -8.85 -0.78 -13.61
N TRP A 135 -9.75 -1.69 -13.98
CA TRP A 135 -9.41 -3.12 -14.10
C TRP A 135 -8.33 -3.37 -15.13
N GLY A 136 -8.37 -2.64 -16.25
CA GLY A 136 -7.31 -2.68 -17.26
C GLY A 136 -5.96 -2.25 -16.70
N VAL A 137 -5.93 -1.19 -15.91
CA VAL A 137 -4.71 -0.70 -15.24
C VAL A 137 -4.17 -1.74 -14.23
N ILE A 138 -5.05 -2.39 -13.47
CA ILE A 138 -4.68 -3.45 -12.53
C ILE A 138 -4.03 -4.63 -13.29
N LEU A 139 -4.67 -5.10 -14.36
CA LEU A 139 -4.14 -6.21 -15.17
C LEU A 139 -2.79 -5.89 -15.80
N GLU A 140 -2.61 -4.68 -16.32
CA GLU A 140 -1.34 -4.21 -16.88
C GLU A 140 -0.25 -4.17 -15.81
N THR A 141 -0.57 -3.60 -14.64
CA THR A 141 0.35 -3.51 -13.50
C THR A 141 0.77 -4.89 -13.01
N LEU A 142 -0.19 -5.81 -12.82
CA LEU A 142 0.09 -7.21 -12.48
C LEU A 142 0.96 -7.89 -13.54
N GLY A 143 0.64 -7.71 -14.83
CA GLY A 143 1.43 -8.30 -15.92
C GLY A 143 2.89 -7.86 -15.91
N ARG A 144 3.14 -6.59 -15.61
CA ARG A 144 4.49 -6.04 -15.45
C ARG A 144 5.20 -6.63 -14.24
N GLU A 145 4.51 -6.66 -13.09
CA GLU A 145 5.06 -7.15 -11.85
C GLU A 145 5.40 -8.65 -11.88
N LEU A 146 4.51 -9.48 -12.43
CA LEU A 146 4.76 -10.92 -12.53
C LEU A 146 5.97 -11.24 -13.42
N LYS A 147 6.21 -10.43 -14.44
CA LYS A 147 7.41 -10.57 -15.31
C LYS A 147 8.68 -10.08 -14.60
N ALA A 148 8.59 -8.96 -13.88
CA ALA A 148 9.75 -8.35 -13.25
C ALA A 148 10.19 -9.11 -11.98
N ARG A 149 9.24 -9.67 -11.25
CA ARG A 149 9.45 -10.29 -9.94
C ARG A 149 8.71 -11.63 -9.79
N PRO A 150 9.08 -12.67 -10.55
CA PRO A 150 8.39 -13.96 -10.49
C PRO A 150 8.40 -14.56 -9.08
N GLY A 151 7.27 -15.04 -8.60
CA GLY A 151 7.10 -15.69 -7.28
C GLY A 151 6.98 -14.73 -6.10
N VAL A 152 7.17 -13.43 -6.29
CA VAL A 152 7.13 -12.44 -5.20
C VAL A 152 5.73 -12.28 -4.64
N TRP A 153 4.70 -12.27 -5.49
CA TRP A 153 3.33 -12.04 -5.04
C TRP A 153 2.75 -13.21 -4.25
N THR A 154 3.12 -14.43 -4.58
CA THR A 154 2.83 -15.60 -3.75
C THR A 154 3.50 -15.48 -2.38
N LYS A 155 4.77 -15.10 -2.35
CA LYS A 155 5.52 -14.89 -1.10
C LYS A 155 4.90 -13.77 -0.24
N VAL A 156 4.51 -12.66 -0.85
CA VAL A 156 3.81 -11.55 -0.17
C VAL A 156 2.51 -12.03 0.43
N ALA A 157 1.67 -12.71 -0.35
CA ALA A 157 0.38 -13.23 0.12
C ALA A 157 0.54 -14.22 1.29
N ASP A 158 1.49 -15.11 1.22
CA ASP A 158 1.74 -16.13 2.26
C ASP A 158 2.31 -15.52 3.55
N GLY A 159 2.92 -14.33 3.47
CA GLY A 159 3.45 -13.58 4.62
C GLY A 159 2.41 -12.77 5.39
N ILE A 160 1.23 -12.52 4.80
CA ILE A 160 0.18 -11.74 5.43
C ILE A 160 -0.56 -12.58 6.47
N GLN A 161 -0.57 -12.10 7.71
CA GLN A 161 -1.20 -12.74 8.86
C GLN A 161 -2.61 -12.19 9.14
N GLY A 162 -2.91 -10.97 8.67
CA GLY A 162 -4.21 -10.35 8.88
C GLY A 162 -4.40 -9.10 8.04
N VAL A 163 -5.66 -8.80 7.78
CA VAL A 163 -6.12 -7.58 7.11
C VAL A 163 -7.19 -6.95 7.99
N SER A 164 -7.07 -5.63 8.20
CA SER A 164 -8.11 -4.81 8.83
C SER A 164 -8.68 -3.89 7.75
N GLU A 165 -9.98 -3.96 7.55
CA GLU A 165 -10.71 -3.13 6.59
C GLU A 165 -11.40 -2.00 7.34
N GLU A 166 -11.08 -0.75 7.01
CA GLU A 166 -11.86 0.39 7.45
C GLU A 166 -13.00 0.60 6.46
N THR A 167 -14.21 0.77 6.97
CA THR A 167 -15.34 0.98 6.09
C THR A 167 -16.56 1.56 6.79
N THR A 168 -17.12 2.60 6.20
CA THR A 168 -18.50 3.01 6.46
C THR A 168 -19.50 2.25 5.60
N THR A 169 -19.07 1.70 4.48
CA THR A 169 -19.89 0.94 3.53
C THR A 169 -19.96 -0.55 3.87
N GLY A 170 -18.93 -1.12 4.47
CA GLY A 170 -18.87 -2.56 4.80
C GLY A 170 -19.62 -2.97 6.06
N VAL A 171 -20.23 -2.01 6.76
CA VAL A 171 -21.07 -2.25 7.95
C VAL A 171 -22.53 -2.44 7.58
N HIS A 172 -22.89 -2.40 6.31
CA HIS A 172 -24.29 -2.56 5.82
C HIS A 172 -24.56 -3.91 5.20
#